data_4e3cd58e818c361b99f13fc58683fbfd
#
_entry.id   4e3cd58e818c361b99f13fc58683fbfd
#
_cell.length_a   1.000
_cell.length_b   1.000
_cell.length_c   1.000
_cell.angle_alpha   90.00
_cell.angle_beta   90.00
_cell.angle_gamma   90.00
#
_symmetry.space_group_name_H-M   'P 1'
#
loop_
_entity.id
_entity.type
_entity.pdbx_description
1 polymer ?
#
loop_
_entity_poly.entity_id
_entity_poly.type
_entity_poly.pdbx_seq_one_letter_code
_entity_poly.pdbx_strand_id
1 'polypeptide(L)'
;MDNESILRLSLDAKARVNIGPFDRGGRNRALTETEDHDYNPKKTVTPYGIFLPDLDELFLYFTESKVTSDFIVDVLSDFWESESWRFPEIKTLILNQDNGGENNSRRTQFMKRIVEFAHQYQLNIRLAYYPPYHSKYNPIERTWGILEKYWNGSILDEVETALKFAQNMTWKGKHPVVKLVTQTYETGVKLTNKAMSAIEKQVDRLTNSTDEKFPNLGKWFVDIYCGST
;
A
#
# COMPACT_ATOMS: atom_id res chain seq x y z
N MET A 1 3.78 -26.16 -2.94
CA MET A 1 4.36 -25.05 -2.13
C MET A 1 3.72 -25.15 -0.78
N ASP A 2 4.51 -25.38 0.25
CA ASP A 2 3.99 -25.44 1.62
C ASP A 2 3.42 -24.07 1.97
N ASN A 3 2.16 -24.01 2.33
CA ASN A 3 1.44 -22.77 2.66
C ASN A 3 2.08 -22.02 3.85
N GLU A 4 2.91 -22.66 4.63
CA GLU A 4 3.55 -22.14 5.84
C GLU A 4 4.67 -21.11 5.57
N SER A 5 5.21 -21.07 4.33
CA SER A 5 6.31 -20.16 3.98
C SER A 5 5.87 -18.91 3.19
N ILE A 6 4.58 -18.64 3.14
CA ILE A 6 4.00 -17.54 2.37
C ILE A 6 3.22 -16.60 3.27
N LEU A 7 3.53 -15.31 3.18
CA LEU A 7 2.73 -14.25 3.80
C LEU A 7 2.07 -13.39 2.72
N ARG A 8 0.76 -13.21 2.83
CA ARG A 8 -0.02 -12.39 1.92
C ARG A 8 -0.30 -11.02 2.52
N LEU A 9 0.04 -9.98 1.79
CA LEU A 9 -0.21 -8.59 2.12
C LEU A 9 -1.16 -7.98 1.08
N SER A 10 -2.13 -7.20 1.55
CA SER A 10 -3.02 -6.39 0.72
C SER A 10 -2.62 -4.94 0.88
N LEU A 11 -2.25 -4.30 -0.22
CA LEU A 11 -1.68 -2.95 -0.24
C LEU A 11 -2.62 -2.02 -1.01
N ASP A 12 -2.80 -0.81 -0.50
CA ASP A 12 -3.56 0.23 -1.19
C ASP A 12 -3.31 1.62 -0.61
N ALA A 13 -3.51 2.65 -1.44
CA ALA A 13 -3.52 4.03 -1.05
C ALA A 13 -4.95 4.56 -1.06
N LYS A 14 -5.43 5.03 0.08
CA LYS A 14 -6.71 5.74 0.15
C LYS A 14 -6.62 7.09 -0.59
N ALA A 15 -7.76 7.57 -1.06
CA ALA A 15 -7.86 8.93 -1.57
C ALA A 15 -7.32 9.95 -0.55
N ARG A 16 -6.67 10.99 -1.09
CA ARG A 16 -6.11 12.09 -0.30
C ARG A 16 -7.20 12.76 0.55
N VAL A 17 -6.84 13.08 1.77
CA VAL A 17 -7.70 13.67 2.79
C VAL A 17 -7.32 15.12 3.02
N ASN A 18 -8.27 16.03 2.93
CA ASN A 18 -8.08 17.43 3.25
C ASN A 18 -7.99 17.61 4.77
N ILE A 19 -7.03 18.39 5.23
CA ILE A 19 -6.83 18.77 6.63
C ILE A 19 -7.27 20.21 6.79
N GLY A 20 -8.16 20.45 7.74
CA GLY A 20 -8.79 21.75 8.00
C GLY A 20 -10.27 21.61 8.36
N PRO A 21 -11.02 22.72 8.41
CA PRO A 21 -12.43 22.76 8.81
C PRO A 21 -13.38 22.27 7.70
N PHE A 22 -13.04 21.16 7.05
CA PHE A 22 -13.84 20.58 5.97
C PHE A 22 -14.88 19.61 6.51
N ASP A 23 -16.10 19.68 5.95
CA ASP A 23 -17.15 18.71 6.26
C ASP A 23 -16.75 17.32 5.76
N ARG A 24 -16.98 16.32 6.60
CA ARG A 24 -16.74 14.90 6.28
C ARG A 24 -18.00 14.05 6.34
N GLY A 25 -19.15 14.70 6.27
CA GLY A 25 -20.43 14.02 6.44
C GLY A 25 -20.64 13.53 7.88
N GLY A 26 -21.80 12.91 8.11
CA GLY A 26 -22.18 12.43 9.43
C GLY A 26 -22.91 13.47 10.26
N ARG A 27 -23.07 13.19 11.57
CA ARG A 27 -23.72 14.10 12.52
C ARG A 27 -22.78 14.35 13.70
N ASN A 28 -22.52 15.62 13.98
CA ASN A 28 -21.83 16.04 15.20
C ASN A 28 -22.86 16.49 16.25
N ARG A 29 -22.54 16.33 17.51
CA ARG A 29 -23.36 16.85 18.62
C ARG A 29 -23.06 18.33 18.95
N ALA A 30 -21.98 18.86 18.42
CA ALA A 30 -21.63 20.28 18.51
C ALA A 30 -21.93 21.00 17.19
N LEU A 31 -22.42 22.23 17.27
CA LEU A 31 -22.48 23.12 16.11
C LEU A 31 -21.04 23.40 15.67
N THR A 32 -20.70 22.96 14.48
CA THR A 32 -19.36 23.14 13.89
C THR A 32 -19.55 23.93 12.61
N GLU A 33 -18.89 25.08 12.49
CA GLU A 33 -18.82 25.81 11.23
C GLU A 33 -17.81 25.09 10.35
N THR A 34 -18.24 24.68 9.15
CA THR A 34 -17.39 24.03 8.15
C THR A 34 -17.22 24.94 6.96
N GLU A 35 -16.04 24.93 6.36
CA GLU A 35 -15.79 25.59 5.09
C GLU A 35 -16.26 24.70 3.92
N ASP A 36 -16.68 25.34 2.83
CA ASP A 36 -17.17 24.66 1.64
C ASP A 36 -16.03 23.89 0.95
N HIS A 37 -16.34 22.81 0.26
CA HIS A 37 -15.37 21.93 -0.41
C HIS A 37 -14.52 22.62 -1.48
N ASP A 38 -14.92 23.80 -1.95
CA ASP A 38 -14.19 24.59 -2.95
C ASP A 38 -12.99 25.37 -2.37
N TYR A 39 -12.80 25.35 -1.05
CA TYR A 39 -11.62 25.97 -0.43
C TYR A 39 -10.39 25.06 -0.60
N ASN A 40 -9.31 25.61 -1.17
CA ASN A 40 -8.05 24.89 -1.30
C ASN A 40 -7.49 24.53 0.08
N PRO A 41 -7.35 23.24 0.42
CA PRO A 41 -6.84 22.86 1.71
C PRO A 41 -5.37 23.29 1.84
N LYS A 42 -5.00 23.87 2.97
CA LYS A 42 -3.61 24.24 3.28
C LYS A 42 -2.72 23.02 3.42
N LYS A 43 -3.29 21.91 3.88
CA LYS A 43 -2.61 20.63 4.08
C LYS A 43 -3.49 19.48 3.61
N THR A 44 -2.85 18.44 3.15
CA THR A 44 -3.52 17.17 2.81
C THR A 44 -2.67 16.01 3.30
N VAL A 45 -3.30 14.93 3.68
CA VAL A 45 -2.62 13.70 4.06
C VAL A 45 -3.17 12.52 3.25
N THR A 46 -2.31 11.61 2.87
CA THR A 46 -2.70 10.39 2.16
C THR A 46 -2.45 9.19 3.06
N PRO A 47 -3.49 8.44 3.44
CA PRO A 47 -3.31 7.14 4.08
C PRO A 47 -2.86 6.10 3.06
N TYR A 48 -1.87 5.31 3.43
CA TYR A 48 -1.44 4.10 2.74
C TYR A 48 -1.51 2.93 3.70
N GLY A 49 -2.04 1.81 3.28
CA GLY A 49 -2.27 0.68 4.16
C GLY A 49 -1.58 -0.59 3.71
N ILE A 50 -1.13 -1.35 4.71
CA ILE A 50 -0.73 -2.75 4.59
C ILE A 50 -1.69 -3.54 5.47
N PHE A 51 -2.44 -4.44 4.86
CA PHE A 51 -3.38 -5.31 5.55
C PHE A 51 -2.95 -6.77 5.41
N LEU A 52 -2.94 -7.51 6.50
CA LEU A 52 -2.66 -8.93 6.57
C LEU A 52 -4.00 -9.69 6.61
N PRO A 53 -4.52 -10.17 5.46
CA PRO A 53 -5.86 -10.74 5.39
C PRO A 53 -6.04 -11.98 6.27
N ASP A 54 -4.99 -12.77 6.41
CA ASP A 54 -5.02 -14.04 7.14
C ASP A 54 -4.95 -13.85 8.67
N LEU A 55 -4.52 -12.66 9.12
CA LEU A 55 -4.41 -12.28 10.53
C LEU A 55 -5.40 -11.19 10.94
N ASP A 56 -6.12 -10.59 10.01
CA ASP A 56 -6.98 -9.43 10.24
C ASP A 56 -6.24 -8.26 10.94
N GLU A 57 -5.00 -7.99 10.52
CA GLU A 57 -4.16 -6.95 11.05
C GLU A 57 -3.93 -5.85 10.03
N LEU A 58 -3.96 -4.60 10.49
CA LEU A 58 -3.90 -3.41 9.64
C LEU A 58 -2.78 -2.47 10.11
N PHE A 59 -1.95 -2.05 9.18
CA PHE A 59 -0.90 -1.05 9.35
C PHE A 59 -1.23 0.13 8.45
N LEU A 60 -1.30 1.33 9.03
CA LEU A 60 -1.64 2.55 8.34
C LEU A 60 -0.47 3.53 8.41
N TYR A 61 -0.02 3.94 7.24
CA TYR A 61 1.02 4.94 7.07
C TYR A 61 0.41 6.20 6.47
N PHE A 62 0.58 7.30 7.14
CA PHE A 62 0.10 8.59 6.66
C PHE A 62 1.25 9.42 6.12
N THR A 63 1.04 10.11 5.00
CA THR A 63 2.05 11.02 4.44
C THR A 63 1.43 12.30 3.90
N GLU A 64 2.11 13.43 4.13
CA GLU A 64 1.81 14.70 3.48
C GLU A 64 2.46 14.79 2.08
N SER A 65 3.40 13.91 1.79
CA SER A 65 4.07 13.80 0.49
C SER A 65 3.21 13.04 -0.54
N LYS A 66 3.75 12.87 -1.75
CA LYS A 66 3.15 12.00 -2.76
C LYS A 66 3.43 10.53 -2.45
N VAL A 67 2.43 9.70 -2.68
CA VAL A 67 2.62 8.24 -2.70
C VAL A 67 3.35 7.89 -3.99
N THR A 68 4.65 7.72 -3.90
CA THR A 68 5.55 7.35 -5.02
C THR A 68 5.99 5.90 -4.91
N SER A 69 6.65 5.38 -5.93
CA SER A 69 7.26 4.05 -5.90
C SER A 69 8.23 3.90 -4.71
N ASP A 70 9.02 4.93 -4.42
CA ASP A 70 9.96 4.94 -3.30
C ASP A 70 9.23 4.89 -1.95
N PHE A 71 8.20 5.74 -1.77
CA PHE A 71 7.36 5.72 -0.57
C PHE A 71 6.78 4.32 -0.32
N ILE A 72 6.20 3.70 -1.36
CA ILE A 72 5.56 2.38 -1.24
C ILE A 72 6.53 1.33 -0.72
N VAL A 73 7.75 1.30 -1.27
CA VAL A 73 8.75 0.30 -0.86
C VAL A 73 9.39 0.65 0.48
N ASP A 74 9.57 1.93 0.82
CA ASP A 74 10.04 2.34 2.14
C ASP A 74 9.05 1.93 3.24
N VAL A 75 7.76 2.12 3.00
CA VAL A 75 6.69 1.68 3.91
C VAL A 75 6.68 0.15 4.05
N LEU A 76 6.88 -0.59 2.96
CA LEU A 76 6.99 -2.04 3.00
C LEU A 76 8.23 -2.49 3.78
N SER A 77 9.35 -1.76 3.65
CA SER A 77 10.58 -2.02 4.40
C SER A 77 10.39 -1.77 5.90
N ASP A 78 9.80 -0.63 6.27
CA ASP A 78 9.51 -0.31 7.68
C ASP A 78 8.55 -1.35 8.31
N PHE A 79 7.55 -1.80 7.56
CA PHE A 79 6.67 -2.88 7.99
C PHE A 79 7.46 -4.17 8.22
N TRP A 80 8.26 -4.60 7.25
CA TRP A 80 9.00 -5.86 7.34
C TRP A 80 10.04 -5.84 8.47
N GLU A 81 10.77 -4.74 8.62
CA GLU A 81 11.74 -4.56 9.70
C GLU A 81 11.09 -4.62 11.09
N SER A 82 9.88 -4.07 11.23
CA SER A 82 9.18 -4.09 12.52
C SER A 82 8.51 -5.43 12.84
N GLU A 83 8.09 -6.20 11.83
CA GLU A 83 7.22 -7.37 12.03
C GLU A 83 7.86 -8.72 11.65
N SER A 84 8.99 -8.73 10.90
CA SER A 84 9.61 -9.96 10.38
C SER A 84 9.94 -11.00 11.46
N TRP A 85 10.26 -10.56 12.67
CA TRP A 85 10.53 -11.45 13.79
C TRP A 85 9.36 -12.39 14.14
N ARG A 86 8.13 -12.02 13.76
CA ARG A 86 6.91 -12.83 13.92
C ARG A 86 6.79 -13.92 12.85
N PHE A 87 7.57 -13.81 11.77
CA PHE A 87 7.44 -14.60 10.57
C PHE A 87 8.77 -15.26 10.14
N PRO A 88 9.47 -16.00 11.03
CA PRO A 88 10.81 -16.50 10.76
C PRO A 88 10.87 -17.51 9.60
N GLU A 89 9.75 -18.19 9.30
CA GLU A 89 9.68 -19.21 8.24
C GLU A 89 9.22 -18.65 6.89
N ILE A 90 8.84 -17.38 6.83
CA ILE A 90 8.35 -16.79 5.60
C ILE A 90 9.50 -16.57 4.61
N LYS A 91 9.33 -17.11 3.40
CA LYS A 91 10.26 -16.98 2.28
C LYS A 91 9.67 -16.23 1.10
N THR A 92 8.35 -16.07 1.07
CA THR A 92 7.64 -15.43 -0.04
C THR A 92 6.60 -14.46 0.48
N LEU A 93 6.63 -13.22 -0.02
CA LEU A 93 5.55 -12.26 0.15
C LEU A 93 4.69 -12.21 -1.12
N ILE A 94 3.38 -12.34 -0.96
CA ILE A 94 2.43 -12.04 -2.03
C ILE A 94 1.85 -10.64 -1.77
N LEU A 95 2.12 -9.72 -2.68
CA LEU A 95 1.66 -8.33 -2.59
C LEU A 95 0.43 -8.16 -3.48
N ASN A 96 -0.76 -8.23 -2.88
CA ASN A 96 -2.02 -7.94 -3.55
C ASN A 96 -2.23 -6.43 -3.65
N GLN A 97 -2.34 -5.90 -4.86
CA GLN A 97 -2.45 -4.47 -5.10
C GLN A 97 -3.19 -4.17 -6.40
N ASP A 98 -3.64 -2.94 -6.56
CA ASP A 98 -4.13 -2.46 -7.83
C ASP A 98 -2.97 -2.22 -8.81
N ASN A 99 -3.28 -1.98 -10.08
CA ASN A 99 -2.28 -1.65 -11.10
C ASN A 99 -2.18 -0.13 -11.26
N GLY A 100 -1.86 0.57 -10.16
CA GLY A 100 -1.77 2.01 -10.09
C GLY A 100 -0.57 2.62 -10.81
N GLY A 101 -0.49 3.96 -10.87
CA GLY A 101 0.58 4.67 -11.56
C GLY A 101 1.98 4.45 -10.97
N GLU A 102 2.07 4.23 -9.66
CA GLU A 102 3.35 4.16 -8.93
C GLU A 102 3.75 2.76 -8.52
N ASN A 103 2.85 1.78 -8.59
CA ASN A 103 3.09 0.38 -8.16
C ASN A 103 2.90 -0.65 -9.28
N ASN A 104 2.66 -0.23 -10.53
CA ASN A 104 2.50 -1.18 -11.63
C ASN A 104 3.85 -1.77 -12.08
N SER A 105 3.79 -2.96 -12.68
CA SER A 105 4.96 -3.71 -13.10
C SER A 105 5.72 -3.11 -14.29
N ARG A 106 5.24 -2.02 -14.88
CA ARG A 106 5.92 -1.25 -15.93
C ARG A 106 6.61 0.00 -15.38
N ARG A 107 6.34 0.35 -14.13
CA ARG A 107 6.99 1.49 -13.47
C ARG A 107 8.41 1.11 -13.08
N THR A 108 9.39 1.64 -13.81
CA THR A 108 10.79 1.23 -13.69
C THR A 108 11.36 1.47 -12.27
N GLN A 109 10.98 2.58 -11.63
CA GLN A 109 11.40 2.89 -10.27
C GLN A 109 10.81 1.88 -9.27
N PHE A 110 9.54 1.52 -9.40
CA PHE A 110 8.92 0.51 -8.55
C PHE A 110 9.62 -0.85 -8.69
N MET A 111 9.85 -1.29 -9.93
CA MET A 111 10.52 -2.57 -10.19
C MET A 111 11.94 -2.62 -9.62
N LYS A 112 12.70 -1.53 -9.75
CA LYS A 112 14.02 -1.42 -9.14
C LYS A 112 13.91 -1.61 -7.62
N ARG A 113 13.09 -0.80 -6.97
CA ARG A 113 12.97 -0.77 -5.51
C ARG A 113 12.47 -2.10 -4.94
N ILE A 114 11.51 -2.75 -5.61
CA ILE A 114 10.98 -4.03 -5.12
C ILE A 114 11.98 -5.19 -5.31
N VAL A 115 12.82 -5.13 -6.35
CA VAL A 115 13.94 -6.07 -6.51
C VAL A 115 14.99 -5.84 -5.43
N GLU A 116 15.36 -4.59 -5.14
CA GLU A 116 16.26 -4.24 -4.04
C GLU A 116 15.73 -4.75 -2.69
N PHE A 117 14.43 -4.57 -2.42
CA PHE A 117 13.76 -5.09 -1.25
C PHE A 117 13.85 -6.63 -1.16
N ALA A 118 13.55 -7.34 -2.25
CA ALA A 118 13.63 -8.80 -2.30
C ALA A 118 15.03 -9.31 -1.94
N HIS A 119 16.07 -8.66 -2.45
CA HIS A 119 17.47 -9.02 -2.17
C HIS A 119 17.88 -8.65 -0.75
N GLN A 120 17.51 -7.47 -0.27
CA GLN A 120 17.87 -6.99 1.07
C GLN A 120 17.36 -7.93 2.16
N TYR A 121 16.11 -8.38 2.02
CA TYR A 121 15.44 -9.21 3.03
C TYR A 121 15.45 -10.71 2.69
N GLN A 122 16.09 -11.10 1.60
CA GLN A 122 16.17 -12.49 1.13
C GLN A 122 14.78 -13.13 0.98
N LEU A 123 13.85 -12.40 0.37
CA LEU A 123 12.47 -12.80 0.15
C LEU A 123 12.17 -12.92 -1.34
N ASN A 124 11.44 -13.95 -1.70
CA ASN A 124 10.76 -13.97 -2.99
C ASN A 124 9.53 -13.06 -2.92
N ILE A 125 9.28 -12.31 -3.98
CA ILE A 125 8.12 -11.41 -4.05
C ILE A 125 7.25 -11.84 -5.23
N ARG A 126 5.96 -12.03 -4.97
CA ARG A 126 4.94 -12.14 -6.00
C ARG A 126 4.08 -10.87 -5.99
N LEU A 127 4.19 -10.07 -7.02
CA LEU A 127 3.25 -8.98 -7.28
C LEU A 127 1.98 -9.59 -7.87
N ALA A 128 0.85 -9.39 -7.22
CA ALA A 128 -0.45 -9.88 -7.64
C ALA A 128 -1.40 -8.71 -7.86
N TYR A 129 -1.73 -8.44 -9.12
CA TYR A 129 -2.52 -7.29 -9.53
C TYR A 129 -3.99 -7.65 -9.71
N TYR A 130 -4.88 -6.82 -9.19
CA TYR A 130 -6.30 -6.92 -9.50
C TYR A 130 -6.58 -6.38 -10.92
N PRO A 131 -7.48 -7.03 -11.67
CA PRO A 131 -7.94 -6.49 -12.93
C PRO A 131 -8.59 -5.10 -12.76
N PRO A 132 -8.57 -4.24 -13.78
CA PRO A 132 -9.27 -2.96 -13.76
C PRO A 132 -10.74 -3.14 -13.31
N TYR A 133 -11.24 -2.20 -12.52
CA TYR A 133 -12.58 -2.21 -11.92
C TYR A 133 -12.84 -3.34 -10.88
N HIS A 134 -11.79 -4.09 -10.50
CA HIS A 134 -11.90 -5.17 -9.53
C HIS A 134 -11.16 -4.86 -8.21
N SER A 135 -10.68 -3.64 -8.01
CA SER A 135 -10.01 -3.21 -6.76
C SER A 135 -10.86 -3.47 -5.52
N LYS A 136 -12.19 -3.40 -5.64
CA LYS A 136 -13.14 -3.75 -4.56
C LYS A 136 -12.93 -5.14 -3.94
N TYR A 137 -12.23 -6.02 -4.65
CA TYR A 137 -11.86 -7.35 -4.13
C TYR A 137 -10.53 -7.33 -3.36
N ASN A 138 -9.79 -6.20 -3.39
CA ASN A 138 -8.63 -6.02 -2.54
C ASN A 138 -9.09 -5.92 -1.08
N PRO A 139 -8.69 -6.84 -0.19
CA PRO A 139 -9.23 -6.91 1.17
C PRO A 139 -9.13 -5.60 1.95
N ILE A 140 -8.06 -4.84 1.74
CA ILE A 140 -7.82 -3.56 2.44
C ILE A 140 -8.88 -2.49 2.13
N GLU A 141 -9.50 -2.52 0.96
CA GLU A 141 -10.55 -1.55 0.56
C GLU A 141 -11.70 -1.46 1.59
N ARG A 142 -12.00 -2.59 2.25
CA ARG A 142 -13.03 -2.64 3.28
C ARG A 142 -12.65 -1.84 4.53
N THR A 143 -11.38 -1.72 4.81
CA THR A 143 -10.87 -0.99 5.99
C THR A 143 -11.03 0.52 5.82
N TRP A 144 -10.99 1.01 4.58
CA TRP A 144 -11.20 2.44 4.29
C TRP A 144 -12.59 2.93 4.70
N GLY A 145 -13.60 2.12 4.46
CA GLY A 145 -14.96 2.45 4.90
C GLY A 145 -15.10 2.52 6.43
N ILE A 146 -14.32 1.73 7.17
CA ILE A 146 -14.27 1.81 8.63
C ILE A 146 -13.54 3.08 9.06
N LEU A 147 -12.39 3.38 8.47
CA LEU A 147 -11.62 4.60 8.75
C LEU A 147 -12.49 5.86 8.52
N GLU A 148 -13.23 5.92 7.42
CA GLU A 148 -14.16 7.02 7.16
C GLU A 148 -15.25 7.15 8.24
N LYS A 149 -15.78 6.05 8.74
CA LYS A 149 -16.78 6.09 9.83
C LYS A 149 -16.19 6.69 11.12
N TYR A 150 -14.93 6.46 11.40
CA TYR A 150 -14.26 7.07 12.55
C TYR A 150 -13.98 8.55 12.38
N TRP A 151 -13.84 9.01 11.14
CA TRP A 151 -13.68 10.43 10.81
C TRP A 151 -15.00 11.18 10.67
N ASN A 152 -16.12 10.48 10.36
CA ASN A 152 -17.43 11.08 10.13
C ASN A 152 -17.89 11.94 11.33
N GLY A 153 -18.43 13.12 11.03
CA GLY A 153 -18.90 14.07 12.04
C GLY A 153 -17.81 14.78 12.81
N SER A 154 -16.55 14.63 12.42
CA SER A 154 -15.40 15.27 13.05
C SER A 154 -14.68 16.20 12.08
N ILE A 155 -14.11 17.28 12.59
CA ILE A 155 -13.16 18.11 11.85
C ILE A 155 -11.78 17.50 12.02
N LEU A 156 -11.09 17.27 10.91
CA LEU A 156 -9.67 16.89 10.89
C LEU A 156 -8.83 18.16 10.73
N ASP A 157 -8.76 18.95 11.77
CA ASP A 157 -8.10 20.25 11.81
C ASP A 157 -6.58 20.17 11.65
N GLU A 158 -6.00 19.06 12.14
CA GLU A 158 -4.57 18.77 12.06
C GLU A 158 -4.34 17.31 11.64
N VAL A 159 -3.14 17.03 11.12
CA VAL A 159 -2.74 15.67 10.72
C VAL A 159 -2.81 14.71 11.91
N GLU A 160 -2.36 15.17 13.07
CA GLU A 160 -2.38 14.43 14.34
C GLU A 160 -3.80 14.00 14.74
N THR A 161 -4.79 14.85 14.50
CA THR A 161 -6.20 14.54 14.73
C THR A 161 -6.66 13.38 13.84
N ALA A 162 -6.30 13.40 12.56
CA ALA A 162 -6.61 12.31 11.63
C ALA A 162 -5.96 10.99 12.07
N LEU A 163 -4.71 11.03 12.54
CA LEU A 163 -4.00 9.86 13.04
C LEU A 163 -4.61 9.30 14.33
N LYS A 164 -4.99 10.18 15.29
CA LYS A 164 -5.65 9.75 16.54
C LYS A 164 -6.95 9.00 16.29
N PHE A 165 -7.78 9.48 15.35
CA PHE A 165 -8.98 8.75 14.95
C PHE A 165 -8.63 7.39 14.32
N ALA A 166 -7.60 7.34 13.46
CA ALA A 166 -7.14 6.08 12.89
C ALA A 166 -6.63 5.10 13.94
N GLN A 167 -5.89 5.57 14.95
CA GLN A 167 -5.41 4.75 16.08
C GLN A 167 -6.54 4.16 16.92
N ASN A 168 -7.65 4.90 17.02
CA ASN A 168 -8.82 4.47 17.79
C ASN A 168 -9.78 3.56 17.00
N MET A 169 -9.61 3.46 15.67
CA MET A 169 -10.44 2.55 14.90
C MET A 169 -10.18 1.10 15.25
N THR A 170 -11.15 0.24 15.00
CA THR A 170 -10.99 -1.20 15.13
C THR A 170 -11.40 -1.92 13.87
N TRP A 171 -10.61 -2.91 13.49
CA TRP A 171 -10.96 -3.90 12.48
C TRP A 171 -11.08 -5.26 13.16
N LYS A 172 -12.26 -5.86 13.16
CA LYS A 172 -12.54 -7.12 13.87
C LYS A 172 -11.99 -7.15 15.32
N GLY A 173 -12.11 -6.03 16.01
CA GLY A 173 -11.67 -5.90 17.40
C GLY A 173 -10.19 -5.58 17.60
N LYS A 174 -9.39 -5.49 16.54
CA LYS A 174 -7.97 -5.09 16.60
C LYS A 174 -7.79 -3.64 16.19
N HIS A 175 -6.94 -2.91 16.90
CA HIS A 175 -6.51 -1.58 16.50
C HIS A 175 -5.41 -1.66 15.43
N PRO A 176 -5.37 -0.75 14.45
CA PRO A 176 -4.26 -0.68 13.52
C PRO A 176 -3.01 -0.14 14.18
N VAL A 177 -1.86 -0.50 13.64
CA VAL A 177 -0.61 0.23 13.86
C VAL A 177 -0.64 1.45 12.96
N VAL A 178 -0.44 2.66 13.51
CA VAL A 178 -0.53 3.91 12.77
C VAL A 178 0.78 4.67 12.87
N LYS A 179 1.37 5.03 11.73
CA LYS A 179 2.62 5.79 11.63
C LYS A 179 2.46 6.99 10.70
N LEU A 180 3.16 8.09 11.02
CA LEU A 180 3.32 9.24 10.13
C LEU A 180 4.69 9.15 9.45
N VAL A 181 4.70 9.17 8.12
CA VAL A 181 5.92 9.26 7.31
C VAL A 181 6.16 10.72 6.95
N THR A 182 7.15 11.32 7.57
CA THR A 182 7.49 12.75 7.40
C THR A 182 8.44 13.00 6.24
N GLN A 183 9.03 11.94 5.68
CA GLN A 183 9.92 12.05 4.53
C GLN A 183 9.18 12.55 3.30
N THR A 184 9.83 13.44 2.54
CA THR A 184 9.35 13.92 1.25
C THR A 184 9.95 13.08 0.14
N TYR A 185 9.13 12.70 -0.83
CA TYR A 185 9.52 11.84 -1.94
C TYR A 185 9.50 12.59 -3.27
N GLU A 186 10.55 12.38 -4.05
CA GLU A 186 10.67 12.93 -5.41
C GLU A 186 9.71 12.20 -6.35
N THR A 187 9.04 12.96 -7.21
CA THR A 187 8.10 12.41 -8.21
C THR A 187 8.77 12.28 -9.57
N GLY A 188 8.26 11.35 -10.39
CA GLY A 188 8.73 11.23 -11.77
C GLY A 188 10.06 10.48 -11.94
N VAL A 189 10.63 9.93 -10.88
CA VAL A 189 11.87 9.14 -10.95
C VAL A 189 11.71 7.96 -11.90
N LYS A 190 12.65 7.79 -12.82
CA LYS A 190 12.65 6.72 -13.85
C LYS A 190 14.06 6.20 -14.07
N LEU A 191 14.17 4.92 -14.39
CA LEU A 191 15.43 4.33 -14.82
C LEU A 191 15.66 4.51 -16.32
N THR A 192 16.92 4.52 -16.72
CA THR A 192 17.31 4.36 -18.14
C THR A 192 17.01 2.95 -18.61
N ASN A 193 16.84 2.77 -19.93
CA ASN A 193 16.60 1.44 -20.53
C ASN A 193 17.74 0.45 -20.17
N LYS A 194 18.98 0.92 -20.13
CA LYS A 194 20.14 0.09 -19.76
C LYS A 194 20.05 -0.42 -18.31
N ALA A 195 19.70 0.46 -17.38
CA ALA A 195 19.51 0.09 -15.98
C ALA A 195 18.32 -0.87 -15.82
N MET A 196 17.22 -0.63 -16.53
CA MET A 196 16.04 -1.50 -16.48
C MET A 196 16.32 -2.89 -17.05
N SER A 197 17.15 -3.03 -18.08
CA SER A 197 17.52 -4.33 -18.64
C SER A 197 18.24 -5.24 -17.63
N ALA A 198 18.98 -4.67 -16.67
CA ALA A 198 19.60 -5.44 -15.58
C ALA A 198 18.56 -5.93 -14.56
N ILE A 199 17.57 -5.10 -14.26
CA ILE A 199 16.45 -5.44 -13.36
C ILE A 199 15.57 -6.53 -13.96
N GLU A 200 15.23 -6.43 -15.26
CA GLU A 200 14.36 -7.42 -15.95
C GLU A 200 14.93 -8.85 -15.94
N LYS A 201 16.24 -9.02 -15.83
CA LYS A 201 16.86 -10.35 -15.69
C LYS A 201 16.48 -11.07 -14.39
N GLN A 202 16.01 -10.33 -13.40
CA GLN A 202 15.68 -10.81 -12.05
C GLN A 202 14.14 -10.93 -11.86
N VAL A 203 13.39 -10.67 -12.92
CA VAL A 203 11.93 -10.59 -12.90
C VAL A 203 11.36 -11.65 -13.83
N ASP A 204 10.49 -12.50 -13.31
CA ASP A 204 9.69 -13.42 -14.11
C ASP A 204 8.27 -12.85 -14.30
N ARG A 205 7.96 -12.48 -15.53
CA ARG A 205 6.64 -11.92 -15.86
C ARG A 205 5.61 -12.99 -16.24
N LEU A 206 5.93 -14.27 -16.11
CA LEU A 206 5.05 -15.40 -16.46
C LEU A 206 4.42 -15.25 -17.86
N THR A 207 5.11 -14.56 -18.75
CA THR A 207 4.63 -14.30 -20.13
C THR A 207 4.53 -15.56 -20.98
N ASN A 208 5.26 -16.60 -20.57
CA ASN A 208 5.30 -17.91 -21.24
C ASN A 208 4.47 -18.97 -20.50
N SER A 209 3.46 -18.55 -19.73
CA SER A 209 2.58 -19.51 -19.07
C SER A 209 1.95 -20.44 -20.10
N THR A 210 2.26 -21.71 -20.01
CA THR A 210 1.64 -22.80 -20.80
C THR A 210 0.31 -23.25 -20.20
N ASP A 211 -0.16 -22.58 -19.16
CA ASP A 211 -1.43 -22.90 -18.53
C ASP A 211 -2.60 -22.53 -19.45
N GLU A 212 -3.21 -23.53 -20.08
CA GLU A 212 -4.35 -23.36 -20.97
C GLU A 212 -5.56 -22.70 -20.29
N LYS A 213 -5.69 -22.87 -18.98
CA LYS A 213 -6.75 -22.25 -18.16
C LYS A 213 -6.53 -20.74 -17.93
N PHE A 214 -5.25 -20.31 -17.87
CA PHE A 214 -4.87 -18.93 -17.56
C PHE A 214 -3.77 -18.41 -18.51
N PRO A 215 -4.05 -18.30 -19.80
CA PRO A 215 -3.03 -17.96 -20.81
C PRO A 215 -2.43 -16.56 -20.66
N ASN A 216 -2.95 -15.72 -19.76
CA ASN A 216 -2.52 -14.33 -19.55
C ASN A 216 -2.06 -14.07 -18.10
N LEU A 217 -1.53 -15.08 -17.42
CA LEU A 217 -1.07 -14.93 -16.03
C LEU A 217 -0.10 -13.76 -15.84
N GLY A 218 0.83 -13.56 -16.76
CA GLY A 218 1.80 -12.47 -16.71
C GLY A 218 1.21 -11.05 -16.76
N LYS A 219 -0.08 -10.90 -17.04
CA LYS A 219 -0.77 -9.62 -16.87
C LYS A 219 -1.06 -9.28 -15.43
N TRP A 220 -1.18 -10.32 -14.58
CA TRP A 220 -1.69 -10.19 -13.22
C TRP A 220 -0.66 -10.56 -12.17
N PHE A 221 0.37 -11.33 -12.56
CA PHE A 221 1.41 -11.78 -11.64
C PHE A 221 2.80 -11.47 -12.19
N VAL A 222 3.68 -11.05 -11.30
CA VAL A 222 5.11 -10.87 -11.57
C VAL A 222 5.88 -11.44 -10.40
N ASP A 223 6.80 -12.37 -10.67
CA ASP A 223 7.63 -12.99 -9.66
C ASP A 223 9.05 -12.40 -9.66
N ILE A 224 9.60 -12.22 -8.48
CA ILE A 224 10.96 -11.74 -8.23
C ILE A 224 11.58 -12.72 -7.25
N TYR A 225 12.73 -13.29 -7.62
CA TYR A 225 13.43 -14.28 -6.80
C TYR A 225 14.68 -13.70 -6.17
N CYS A 226 14.85 -13.86 -4.85
CA CYS A 226 15.98 -13.33 -4.10
C CYS A 226 17.35 -14.00 -4.43
N GLY A 227 17.33 -15.14 -5.12
CA GLY A 227 18.54 -15.94 -5.44
C GLY A 227 18.94 -15.92 -6.91
N SER A 228 18.33 -15.09 -7.76
CA SER A 228 18.66 -15.02 -9.20
C SER A 228 19.85 -14.08 -9.43
N THR A 229 21.07 -14.59 -9.37
CA THR A 229 22.30 -13.93 -9.86
C THR A 229 22.71 -14.54 -11.20
#